data_7fe9993433177bf12c9edcb73a8e9fbd
#
_entry.id   7fe9993433177bf12c9edcb73a8e9fbd
#
_cell.length_a   1.000
_cell.length_b   1.000
_cell.length_c   1.000
_cell.angle_alpha   90.00
_cell.angle_beta   90.00
_cell.angle_gamma   90.00
#
_symmetry.space_group_name_H-M   'P 1'
#
loop_
_entity.id
_entity.type
_entity.pdbx_description
1 polymer ?
#
loop_
_entity_poly.entity_id
_entity_poly.type
_entity_poly.pdbx_seq_one_letter_code
_entity_poly.pdbx_strand_id
1 'polypeptide(L)'
;MKTATTRFTEISASIKNKEKRLAEIQVLKKHIFDYFKTKDAYADYRKCGYSKKFLEEHRQEILLHKAAKNAFDELHLKKLPKVKDLSAEYAEILAEKKKLYGEYRQVKKDMQEIQRAKYDIDRFLKSDEEQKKERVRKHNITRQF
;
A
#
# COMPACT_ATOMS: atom_id res chain seq x y z
N MET A 1 11.74 -15.23 17.88
CA MET A 1 12.09 -15.03 16.46
C MET A 1 10.82 -15.00 15.59
N LYS A 2 10.69 -13.97 14.79
CA LYS A 2 9.59 -13.88 13.83
C LYS A 2 9.84 -14.83 12.65
N THR A 3 8.82 -15.55 12.24
CA THR A 3 8.90 -16.40 11.05
C THR A 3 9.01 -15.53 9.78
N ALA A 4 9.51 -16.10 8.68
CA ALA A 4 9.57 -15.41 7.39
C ALA A 4 8.16 -15.00 6.92
N THR A 5 7.15 -15.84 7.15
CA THR A 5 5.74 -15.55 6.82
C THR A 5 5.22 -14.33 7.59
N THR A 6 5.51 -14.25 8.88
CA THR A 6 5.12 -13.10 9.73
C THR A 6 5.80 -11.81 9.25
N ARG A 7 7.09 -11.86 8.95
CA ARG A 7 7.84 -10.73 8.42
C ARG A 7 7.28 -10.26 7.08
N PHE A 8 6.96 -11.20 6.20
CA PHE A 8 6.34 -10.92 4.90
C PHE A 8 5.01 -10.18 5.05
N THR A 9 4.15 -10.65 5.94
CA THR A 9 2.85 -10.03 6.22
C THR A 9 3.01 -8.62 6.78
N GLU A 10 3.93 -8.42 7.73
CA GLU A 10 4.20 -7.11 8.33
C GLU A 10 4.75 -6.12 7.30
N ILE A 11 5.70 -6.53 6.48
CA ILE A 11 6.29 -5.70 5.43
C ILE A 11 5.24 -5.33 4.39
N SER A 12 4.41 -6.29 3.95
CA SER A 12 3.32 -6.06 2.99
C SER A 12 2.31 -5.04 3.52
N ALA A 13 1.91 -5.16 4.79
CA ALA A 13 1.01 -4.22 5.44
C ALA A 13 1.62 -2.82 5.54
N SER A 14 2.91 -2.73 5.89
CA SER A 14 3.63 -1.47 5.97
C SER A 14 3.73 -0.78 4.61
N ILE A 15 4.01 -1.53 3.54
CA ILE A 15 4.03 -1.00 2.17
C ILE A 15 2.66 -0.44 1.77
N LYS A 16 1.58 -1.18 2.04
CA LYS A 16 0.21 -0.74 1.75
C LYS A 16 -0.15 0.54 2.48
N ASN A 17 0.20 0.65 3.76
CA ASN A 17 -0.03 1.86 4.55
C ASN A 17 0.71 3.07 3.98
N LYS A 18 1.95 2.87 3.54
CA LYS A 18 2.74 3.94 2.92
C LYS A 18 2.17 4.35 1.57
N GLU A 19 1.74 3.41 0.74
CA GLU A 19 1.08 3.69 -0.54
C GLU A 19 -0.21 4.49 -0.34
N LYS A 20 -1.00 4.12 0.67
CA LYS A 20 -2.22 4.84 1.04
C LYS A 20 -1.91 6.28 1.43
N ARG A 21 -0.90 6.49 2.28
CA ARG A 21 -0.51 7.83 2.71
C ARG A 21 0.03 8.66 1.54
N LEU A 22 0.82 8.08 0.64
CA LEU A 22 1.30 8.77 -0.56
C LEU A 22 0.14 9.26 -1.44
N ALA A 23 -0.88 8.42 -1.64
CA ALA A 23 -2.07 8.79 -2.38
C ALA A 23 -2.85 9.91 -1.68
N GLU A 24 -3.02 9.84 -0.36
CA GLU A 24 -3.65 10.88 0.44
C GLU A 24 -2.93 12.23 0.30
N ILE A 25 -1.60 12.22 0.36
CA ILE A 25 -0.79 13.44 0.20
C ILE A 25 -1.00 14.06 -1.17
N GLN A 26 -1.03 13.27 -2.24
CA GLN A 26 -1.26 13.78 -3.60
C GLN A 26 -2.63 14.41 -3.74
N VAL A 27 -3.67 13.76 -3.23
CA VAL A 27 -5.04 14.28 -3.24
C VAL A 27 -5.12 15.56 -2.42
N LEU A 28 -4.52 15.58 -1.23
CA LEU A 28 -4.51 16.75 -0.36
C LEU A 28 -3.78 17.93 -1.02
N LYS A 29 -2.65 17.72 -1.64
CA LYS A 29 -1.92 18.73 -2.41
C LYS A 29 -2.77 19.34 -3.51
N LYS A 30 -3.48 18.49 -4.25
CA LYS A 30 -4.38 18.94 -5.32
C LYS A 30 -5.49 19.83 -4.77
N HIS A 31 -6.11 19.43 -3.67
CA HIS A 31 -7.17 20.24 -3.03
C HIS A 31 -6.63 21.57 -2.49
N ILE A 32 -5.43 21.58 -1.91
CA ILE A 32 -4.80 22.81 -1.46
C ILE A 32 -4.51 23.74 -2.64
N PHE A 33 -4.00 23.20 -3.73
CA PHE A 33 -3.75 23.95 -4.96
C PHE A 33 -5.05 24.53 -5.51
N ASP A 34 -6.10 23.74 -5.63
CA ASP A 34 -7.41 24.16 -6.12
C ASP A 34 -8.02 25.22 -5.20
N TYR A 35 -7.87 25.06 -3.89
CA TYR A 35 -8.35 26.06 -2.91
C TYR A 35 -7.70 27.42 -3.11
N PHE A 36 -6.38 27.48 -3.21
CA PHE A 36 -5.67 28.75 -3.40
C PHE A 36 -5.93 29.36 -4.77
N LYS A 37 -6.05 28.53 -5.79
CA LYS A 37 -6.36 28.98 -7.15
C LYS A 37 -7.74 29.62 -7.25
N THR A 38 -8.71 29.11 -6.50
CA THR A 38 -10.12 29.52 -6.58
C THR A 38 -10.55 30.44 -5.44
N LYS A 39 -9.66 30.76 -4.51
CA LYS A 39 -9.94 31.57 -3.32
C LYS A 39 -10.52 32.93 -3.67
N ASP A 40 -9.92 33.63 -4.62
CA ASP A 40 -10.34 34.98 -5.01
C ASP A 40 -11.72 34.97 -5.68
N ALA A 41 -11.96 34.00 -6.58
CA ALA A 41 -13.24 33.83 -7.22
C ALA A 41 -14.36 33.56 -6.22
N TYR A 42 -14.09 32.73 -5.22
CA TYR A 42 -15.06 32.44 -4.16
C TYR A 42 -15.31 33.65 -3.27
N ALA A 43 -14.28 34.42 -2.95
CA ALA A 43 -14.42 35.66 -2.20
C ALA A 43 -15.30 36.69 -2.93
N ASP A 44 -15.11 36.81 -4.24
CA ASP A 44 -15.93 37.66 -5.09
C ASP A 44 -17.40 37.19 -5.13
N TYR A 45 -17.60 35.85 -5.19
CA TYR A 45 -18.92 35.25 -5.11
C TYR A 45 -19.66 35.63 -3.81
N ARG A 46 -18.96 35.59 -2.69
CA ARG A 46 -19.51 36.02 -1.38
C ARG A 46 -19.83 37.48 -1.37
N LYS A 47 -18.95 38.34 -1.91
CA LYS A 47 -19.12 39.81 -1.93
C LYS A 47 -20.34 40.21 -2.74
N CYS A 48 -20.69 39.50 -3.80
CA CYS A 48 -21.87 39.78 -4.62
C CYS A 48 -23.15 39.12 -4.08
N GLY A 49 -23.14 38.65 -2.83
CA GLY A 49 -24.31 38.05 -2.19
C GLY A 49 -24.75 36.70 -2.78
N TYR A 50 -23.80 35.89 -3.25
CA TYR A 50 -24.08 34.61 -3.83
C TYR A 50 -24.97 34.66 -5.08
N SER A 51 -24.72 35.62 -5.95
CA SER A 51 -25.47 35.87 -7.18
C SER A 51 -25.46 34.66 -8.09
N LYS A 52 -26.64 34.26 -8.61
CA LYS A 52 -26.76 33.17 -9.58
C LYS A 52 -26.02 33.46 -10.89
N LYS A 53 -26.02 34.72 -11.32
CA LYS A 53 -25.28 35.15 -12.50
C LYS A 53 -23.78 34.94 -12.34
N PHE A 54 -23.22 35.32 -11.21
CA PHE A 54 -21.79 35.10 -10.91
C PHE A 54 -21.49 33.62 -10.87
N LEU A 55 -22.34 32.82 -10.24
CA LEU A 55 -22.19 31.37 -10.18
C LEU A 55 -22.15 30.73 -11.57
N GLU A 56 -23.00 31.15 -12.48
CA GLU A 56 -23.03 30.65 -13.86
C GLU A 56 -21.74 31.00 -14.62
N GLU A 57 -21.24 32.22 -14.44
CA GLU A 57 -20.01 32.68 -15.08
C GLU A 57 -18.75 32.00 -14.54
N HIS A 58 -18.71 31.67 -13.25
CA HIS A 58 -17.55 31.11 -12.56
C HIS A 58 -17.83 29.75 -11.93
N ARG A 59 -18.73 28.99 -12.51
CA ARG A 59 -19.24 27.74 -11.95
C ARG A 59 -18.13 26.73 -11.61
N GLN A 60 -17.18 26.52 -12.53
CA GLN A 60 -16.09 25.55 -12.33
C GLN A 60 -15.21 25.95 -11.12
N GLU A 61 -14.83 27.21 -11.04
CA GLU A 61 -13.99 27.72 -9.94
C GLU A 61 -14.69 27.59 -8.59
N ILE A 62 -15.96 27.92 -8.52
CA ILE A 62 -16.76 27.85 -7.30
C ILE A 62 -16.95 26.39 -6.87
N LEU A 63 -17.26 25.50 -7.81
CA LEU A 63 -17.39 24.07 -7.51
C LEU A 63 -16.09 23.44 -7.03
N LEU A 64 -14.94 23.80 -7.65
CA LEU A 64 -13.63 23.36 -7.22
C LEU A 64 -13.32 23.85 -5.80
N HIS A 65 -13.63 25.09 -5.50
CA HIS A 65 -13.42 25.66 -4.16
C HIS A 65 -14.23 24.93 -3.09
N LYS A 66 -15.52 24.67 -3.38
CA LYS A 66 -16.41 23.95 -2.47
C LYS A 66 -15.92 22.51 -2.26
N ALA A 67 -15.48 21.84 -3.33
CA ALA A 67 -14.96 20.47 -3.26
C ALA A 67 -13.70 20.42 -2.39
N ALA A 68 -12.78 21.39 -2.54
CA ALA A 68 -11.58 21.49 -1.73
C ALA A 68 -11.92 21.69 -0.25
N LYS A 69 -12.85 22.61 0.05
CA LYS A 69 -13.32 22.84 1.42
C LYS A 69 -13.95 21.62 2.05
N ASN A 70 -14.79 20.91 1.30
CA ASN A 70 -15.45 19.70 1.78
C ASN A 70 -14.40 18.62 2.08
N ALA A 71 -13.37 18.47 1.24
CA ALA A 71 -12.27 17.53 1.47
C ALA A 71 -11.53 17.85 2.77
N PHE A 72 -11.27 19.13 3.05
CA PHE A 72 -10.62 19.55 4.30
C PHE A 72 -11.50 19.28 5.52
N ASP A 73 -12.81 19.50 5.41
CA ASP A 73 -13.76 19.22 6.48
C ASP A 73 -13.85 17.73 6.79
N GLU A 74 -13.86 16.87 5.77
CA GLU A 74 -13.85 15.42 5.93
C GLU A 74 -12.60 14.89 6.64
N LEU A 75 -11.46 15.54 6.40
CA LEU A 75 -10.20 15.22 7.05
C LEU A 75 -10.05 15.85 8.43
N HIS A 76 -11.04 16.61 8.88
CA HIS A 76 -11.04 17.34 10.16
C HIS A 76 -9.81 18.24 10.36
N LEU A 77 -9.36 18.87 9.28
CA LEU A 77 -8.19 19.75 9.33
C LEU A 77 -8.55 21.11 9.94
N LYS A 78 -7.96 21.40 11.08
CA LYS A 78 -8.11 22.71 11.73
C LYS A 78 -7.30 23.81 11.03
N LYS A 79 -6.16 23.41 10.45
CA LYS A 79 -5.25 24.27 9.73
C LYS A 79 -4.75 23.54 8.49
N LEU A 80 -4.69 24.24 7.35
CA LEU A 80 -4.15 23.65 6.13
C LEU A 80 -2.65 23.40 6.28
N PRO A 81 -2.18 22.16 6.00
CA PRO A 81 -0.76 21.87 5.99
C PRO A 81 -0.09 22.61 4.83
N LYS A 82 1.18 22.91 4.99
CA LYS A 82 1.97 23.56 3.94
C LYS A 82 2.33 22.51 2.87
N VAL A 83 2.22 22.90 1.61
CA VAL A 83 2.61 22.02 0.48
C VAL A 83 4.06 21.58 0.60
N LYS A 84 4.94 22.46 1.07
CA LYS A 84 6.35 22.16 1.31
C LYS A 84 6.51 20.98 2.30
N ASP A 85 5.76 21.00 3.40
CA ASP A 85 5.80 19.96 4.44
C ASP A 85 5.26 18.65 3.89
N LEU A 86 4.18 18.69 3.12
CA LEU A 86 3.61 17.51 2.46
C LEU A 86 4.57 16.90 1.43
N SER A 87 5.28 17.74 0.69
CA SER A 87 6.29 17.30 -0.27
C SER A 87 7.47 16.61 0.42
N ALA A 88 7.91 17.14 1.54
CA ALA A 88 8.97 16.54 2.36
C ALA A 88 8.54 15.19 2.92
N GLU A 89 7.32 15.09 3.46
CA GLU A 89 6.73 13.85 3.95
C GLU A 89 6.62 12.82 2.82
N TYR A 90 6.17 13.23 1.64
CA TYR A 90 6.07 12.36 0.47
C TYR A 90 7.41 11.76 0.08
N ALA A 91 8.46 12.59 0.01
CA ALA A 91 9.81 12.15 -0.32
C ALA A 91 10.35 11.14 0.71
N GLU A 92 10.12 11.40 2.01
CA GLU A 92 10.52 10.55 3.10
C GLU A 92 9.82 9.18 3.03
N ILE A 93 8.50 9.18 2.85
CA ILE A 93 7.70 7.95 2.72
C ILE A 93 8.12 7.16 1.49
N LEU A 94 8.39 7.84 0.37
CA LEU A 94 8.85 7.19 -0.86
C LEU A 94 10.19 6.48 -0.65
N ALA A 95 11.12 7.11 0.06
CA ALA A 95 12.41 6.50 0.40
C ALA A 95 12.25 5.28 1.31
N GLU A 96 11.39 5.38 2.33
CA GLU A 96 11.06 4.26 3.23
C GLU A 96 10.40 3.11 2.47
N LYS A 97 9.51 3.42 1.53
CA LYS A 97 8.85 2.43 0.67
C LYS A 97 9.86 1.67 -0.18
N LYS A 98 10.84 2.35 -0.77
CA LYS A 98 11.92 1.70 -1.53
C LYS A 98 12.71 0.73 -0.68
N LYS A 99 13.03 1.12 0.55
CA LYS A 99 13.73 0.27 1.50
C LYS A 99 12.90 -0.97 1.84
N LEU A 100 11.60 -0.79 2.08
CA LEU A 100 10.69 -1.89 2.37
C LEU A 100 10.53 -2.85 1.19
N TYR A 101 10.54 -2.37 -0.03
CA TYR A 101 10.53 -3.25 -1.21
C TYR A 101 11.79 -4.10 -1.31
N GLY A 102 12.95 -3.56 -0.91
CA GLY A 102 14.19 -4.33 -0.81
C GLY A 102 14.05 -5.47 0.20
N GLU A 103 13.54 -5.17 1.39
CA GLU A 103 13.27 -6.16 2.43
C GLU A 103 12.20 -7.18 1.97
N TYR A 104 11.15 -6.72 1.32
CA TYR A 104 10.09 -7.55 0.75
C TYR A 104 10.65 -8.61 -0.20
N ARG A 105 11.49 -8.18 -1.15
CA ARG A 105 12.12 -9.10 -2.12
C ARG A 105 12.99 -10.13 -1.42
N GLN A 106 13.75 -9.72 -0.40
CA GLN A 106 14.60 -10.63 0.35
C GLN A 106 13.78 -11.65 1.13
N VAL A 107 12.76 -11.23 1.85
CA VAL A 107 11.88 -12.13 2.61
C VAL A 107 11.13 -13.09 1.68
N LYS A 108 10.67 -12.61 0.53
CA LYS A 108 10.02 -13.44 -0.48
C LYS A 108 10.96 -14.52 -0.99
N LYS A 109 12.21 -14.18 -1.25
CA LYS A 109 13.24 -15.12 -1.66
C LYS A 109 13.50 -16.16 -0.58
N ASP A 110 13.63 -15.72 0.68
CA ASP A 110 13.81 -16.61 1.83
C ASP A 110 12.64 -17.59 1.97
N MET A 111 11.40 -17.13 1.80
CA MET A 111 10.21 -17.97 1.83
C MET A 111 10.22 -19.02 0.71
N GLN A 112 10.62 -18.63 -0.50
CA GLN A 112 10.74 -19.55 -1.63
C GLN A 112 11.79 -20.61 -1.38
N GLU A 113 12.93 -20.25 -0.80
CA GLU A 113 14.00 -21.19 -0.42
C GLU A 113 13.52 -22.18 0.64
N ILE A 114 12.80 -21.69 1.65
CA ILE A 114 12.22 -22.55 2.71
C ILE A 114 11.21 -23.53 2.10
N GLN A 115 10.34 -23.09 1.21
CA GLN A 115 9.36 -23.95 0.55
C GLN A 115 10.03 -25.00 -0.32
N ARG A 116 11.08 -24.62 -1.04
CA ARG A 116 11.87 -25.56 -1.86
C ARG A 116 12.53 -26.62 -0.97
N ALA A 117 13.19 -26.19 0.11
CA ALA A 117 13.82 -27.11 1.05
C ALA A 117 12.81 -28.09 1.64
N LYS A 118 11.64 -27.60 2.04
CA LYS A 118 10.53 -28.40 2.54
C LYS A 118 10.07 -29.43 1.52
N TYR A 119 9.87 -29.01 0.29
CA TYR A 119 9.49 -29.88 -0.82
C TYR A 119 10.53 -30.98 -1.06
N ASP A 120 11.82 -30.63 -1.07
CA ASP A 120 12.91 -31.57 -1.29
C ASP A 120 12.99 -32.59 -0.15
N ILE A 121 12.80 -32.16 1.10
CA ILE A 121 12.77 -33.06 2.26
C ILE A 121 11.60 -34.02 2.18
N ASP A 122 10.39 -33.51 1.91
CA ASP A 122 9.18 -34.35 1.78
C ASP A 122 9.34 -35.38 0.66
N ARG A 123 9.90 -34.97 -0.46
CA ARG A 123 10.18 -35.85 -1.59
C ARG A 123 11.19 -36.92 -1.21
N PHE A 124 12.25 -36.59 -0.51
CA PHE A 124 13.26 -37.50 -0.02
C PHE A 124 12.66 -38.54 0.93
N LEU A 125 11.88 -38.08 1.93
CA LEU A 125 11.22 -38.96 2.90
C LEU A 125 10.25 -39.92 2.23
N LYS A 126 9.49 -39.46 1.26
CA LYS A 126 8.56 -40.29 0.49
C LYS A 126 9.29 -41.37 -0.30
N SER A 127 10.38 -41.01 -0.96
CA SER A 127 11.22 -41.93 -1.68
C SER A 127 11.84 -43.01 -0.77
N ASP A 128 12.31 -42.62 0.42
CA ASP A 128 12.87 -43.51 1.43
C ASP A 128 11.80 -44.51 1.93
N GLU A 129 10.57 -44.02 2.20
CA GLU A 129 9.45 -44.88 2.59
C GLU A 129 9.11 -45.92 1.50
N GLU A 130 9.08 -45.51 0.25
CA GLU A 130 8.83 -46.38 -0.89
C GLU A 130 9.91 -47.47 -1.02
N GLN A 131 11.17 -47.09 -0.83
CA GLN A 131 12.28 -48.05 -0.83
C GLN A 131 12.17 -49.04 0.33
N LYS A 132 11.80 -48.61 1.50
CA LYS A 132 11.58 -49.49 2.66
C LYS A 132 10.44 -50.48 2.40
N LYS A 133 9.32 -50.03 1.85
CA LYS A 133 8.18 -50.86 1.49
C LYS A 133 8.60 -51.94 0.45
N GLU A 134 9.39 -51.56 -0.53
CA GLU A 134 9.88 -52.49 -1.55
C GLU A 134 10.82 -53.52 -0.97
N ARG A 135 11.72 -53.15 -0.08
CA ARG A 135 12.60 -54.07 0.64
C ARG A 135 11.81 -55.10 1.44
N VAL A 136 10.80 -54.65 2.17
CA VAL A 136 9.91 -55.55 2.94
C VAL A 136 9.18 -56.53 1.98
N ARG A 137 8.68 -56.02 0.87
CA ARG A 137 7.99 -56.87 -0.14
C ARG A 137 8.92 -57.92 -0.69
N LYS A 138 10.13 -57.61 -1.08
CA LYS A 138 11.14 -58.54 -1.58
C LYS A 138 11.53 -59.60 -0.54
N HIS A 139 11.67 -59.16 0.72
CA HIS A 139 11.97 -60.09 1.81
C HIS A 139 10.85 -61.09 2.05
N ASN A 140 9.60 -60.67 2.01
CA ASN A 140 8.44 -61.53 2.16
C ASN A 140 8.32 -62.52 1.01
N ILE A 141 8.59 -62.11 -0.23
CA ILE A 141 8.61 -63.01 -1.39
C ILE A 141 9.71 -64.07 -1.25
N THR A 142 10.91 -63.69 -0.84
CA THR A 142 12.02 -64.61 -0.61
C THR A 142 11.72 -65.62 0.50
N ARG A 143 10.96 -65.23 1.51
CA ARG A 143 10.55 -66.10 2.61
C ARG A 143 9.52 -67.16 2.23
N GLN A 144 8.71 -66.95 1.19
CA GLN A 144 7.70 -67.85 0.71
C GLN A 144 8.28 -68.98 -0.17
N PHE A 145 9.48 -68.83 -0.63
CA PHE A 145 10.21 -69.81 -1.40
C PHE A 145 11.38 -70.39 -0.61
#